data_31de5e5ab3738f20a34e765e02d0498b
#
_entry.id   31de5e5ab3738f20a34e765e02d0498b
#
_cell.length_a   1.000
_cell.length_b   1.000
_cell.length_c   1.000
_cell.angle_alpha   90.00
_cell.angle_beta   90.00
_cell.angle_gamma   90.00
#
_symmetry.space_group_name_H-M   'P 1'
#
loop_
_entity.id
_entity.type
_entity.pdbx_description
1 polymer ?
#
loop_
_entity_poly.entity_id
_entity_poly.type
_entity_poly.pdbx_seq_one_letter_code
_entity_poly.pdbx_strand_id
1 'polypeptide(L)'
;MKYAYTAVFTPDENGLYSVEFPDLPGCYTTGDDIPDAIDMAQDALCLKLYWLEKSGESIPAASRPQDIIISSDQFTSVISVDTELYRRFYENKSVKKTLTIPMWLNERAERENVNFSGVLQSALKELLHVQD
;
A
#
# COMPACT_ATOMS: atom_id res chain seq x y z
N MET A 1 6.70 -3.45 -1.66
CA MET A 1 7.98 -2.83 -1.35
C MET A 1 7.81 -1.86 -0.18
N LYS A 2 8.82 -1.75 0.67
CA LYS A 2 8.76 -0.87 1.85
C LYS A 2 9.43 0.46 1.57
N TYR A 3 8.80 1.52 2.06
CA TYR A 3 9.29 2.89 1.90
C TYR A 3 9.21 3.63 3.23
N ALA A 4 10.05 4.63 3.38
CA ALA A 4 9.98 5.56 4.51
C ALA A 4 10.28 6.96 3.99
N TYR A 5 9.38 7.89 4.29
CA TYR A 5 9.52 9.31 3.91
C TYR A 5 9.23 10.18 5.11
N THR A 6 9.89 11.32 5.19
CA THR A 6 9.63 12.28 6.25
C THR A 6 8.41 13.11 5.91
N ALA A 7 7.48 13.18 6.84
CA ALA A 7 6.30 14.05 6.78
C ALA A 7 6.50 15.27 7.66
N VAL A 8 6.02 16.42 7.20
CA VAL A 8 6.03 17.67 7.95
C VAL A 8 4.62 17.95 8.44
N PHE A 9 4.47 18.13 9.76
CA PHE A 9 3.19 18.37 10.42
C PHE A 9 3.13 19.82 10.83
N THR A 10 2.05 20.50 10.43
CA THR A 10 1.82 21.90 10.73
C THR A 10 0.50 22.03 11.50
N PRO A 11 0.53 22.45 12.78
CA PRO A 11 -0.70 22.69 13.52
C PRO A 11 -1.38 23.96 13.00
N ASP A 12 -2.72 23.96 13.00
CA ASP A 12 -3.49 25.14 12.66
C ASP A 12 -4.14 25.75 13.91
N GLU A 13 -4.91 26.82 13.71
CA GLU A 13 -5.55 27.56 14.80
C GLU A 13 -6.61 26.75 15.53
N ASN A 14 -7.19 25.75 14.88
CA ASN A 14 -8.29 24.95 15.42
C ASN A 14 -7.82 23.64 16.06
N GLY A 15 -6.50 23.42 16.16
CA GLY A 15 -5.94 22.19 16.71
C GLY A 15 -5.87 21.06 15.72
N LEU A 16 -6.18 21.29 14.45
CA LEU A 16 -6.00 20.32 13.39
C LEU A 16 -4.56 20.35 12.89
N TYR A 17 -4.16 19.28 12.22
CA TYR A 17 -2.82 19.18 11.65
C TYR A 17 -2.88 19.01 10.15
N SER A 18 -2.14 19.80 9.41
CA SER A 18 -1.89 19.54 8.01
C SER A 18 -0.55 18.81 7.89
N VAL A 19 -0.51 17.85 6.96
CA VAL A 19 0.65 16.97 6.77
C VAL A 19 1.05 17.04 5.30
N GLU A 20 2.33 17.21 5.04
CA GLU A 20 2.86 17.15 3.68
C GLU A 20 4.15 16.32 3.63
N PHE A 21 4.41 15.77 2.48
CA PHE A 21 5.65 15.02 2.21
C PHE A 21 6.49 15.85 1.25
N PRO A 22 7.54 16.53 1.73
CA PRO A 22 8.34 17.41 0.86
C PRO A 22 8.94 16.72 -0.35
N ASP A 23 9.30 15.43 -0.22
CA ASP A 23 9.89 14.67 -1.32
C ASP A 23 8.87 14.20 -2.37
N LEU A 24 7.59 14.31 -2.08
CA LEU A 24 6.51 13.84 -2.95
C LEU A 24 5.52 14.98 -3.20
N PRO A 25 5.76 15.81 -4.23
CA PRO A 25 4.86 16.93 -4.54
C PRO A 25 3.42 16.46 -4.73
N GLY A 26 2.49 17.17 -4.11
CA GLY A 26 1.07 16.84 -4.17
C GLY A 26 0.62 15.78 -3.18
N CYS A 27 1.51 15.23 -2.37
CA CYS A 27 1.16 14.26 -1.33
C CYS A 27 0.97 15.00 0.00
N TYR A 28 -0.28 15.24 0.37
CA TYR A 28 -0.63 15.94 1.60
C TYR A 28 -1.96 15.44 2.13
N THR A 29 -2.19 15.67 3.42
CA THR A 29 -3.43 15.29 4.09
C THR A 29 -3.65 16.15 5.33
N THR A 30 -4.72 15.88 6.07
CA THR A 30 -5.03 16.55 7.34
C THR A 30 -5.48 15.51 8.35
N GLY A 31 -5.32 15.83 9.64
CA GLY A 31 -5.79 15.00 10.74
C GLY A 31 -6.31 15.85 11.89
N ASP A 32 -7.19 15.28 12.69
CA ASP A 32 -7.85 15.97 13.80
C ASP A 32 -6.96 16.09 15.03
N ASP A 33 -6.04 15.16 15.20
CA ASP A 33 -5.05 15.14 16.26
C ASP A 33 -3.78 14.44 15.74
N ILE A 34 -2.77 14.29 16.59
CA ILE A 34 -1.52 13.68 16.15
C ILE A 34 -1.69 12.21 15.73
N PRO A 35 -2.35 11.35 16.51
CA PRO A 35 -2.56 9.97 16.06
C PRO A 35 -3.33 9.87 14.74
N ASP A 36 -4.38 10.66 14.59
CA ASP A 36 -5.16 10.69 13.35
C ASP A 36 -4.32 11.21 12.17
N ALA A 37 -3.53 12.26 12.41
CA ALA A 37 -2.66 12.81 11.37
C ALA A 37 -1.62 11.79 10.89
N ILE A 38 -1.08 10.98 11.80
CA ILE A 38 -0.13 9.93 11.45
C ILE A 38 -0.81 8.85 10.60
N ASP A 39 -2.01 8.42 10.99
CA ASP A 39 -2.77 7.43 10.22
C ASP A 39 -3.12 7.96 8.82
N MET A 40 -3.55 9.21 8.74
CA MET A 40 -3.86 9.84 7.46
C MET A 40 -2.61 10.01 6.59
N ALA A 41 -1.47 10.29 7.22
CA ALA A 41 -0.19 10.39 6.52
C ALA A 41 0.20 9.04 5.90
N GLN A 42 0.01 7.94 6.62
CA GLN A 42 0.27 6.60 6.10
C GLN A 42 -0.61 6.30 4.89
N ASP A 43 -1.89 6.61 4.99
CA ASP A 43 -2.84 6.39 3.88
C ASP A 43 -2.44 7.20 2.64
N ALA A 44 -2.15 8.49 2.83
CA ALA A 44 -1.78 9.36 1.72
C ALA A 44 -0.48 8.93 1.06
N LEU A 45 0.52 8.57 1.86
CA LEU A 45 1.82 8.11 1.35
C LEU A 45 1.67 6.79 0.58
N CYS A 46 0.96 5.84 1.16
CA CYS A 46 0.78 4.53 0.56
C CYS A 46 0.03 4.62 -0.77
N LEU A 47 -1.02 5.44 -0.81
CA LEU A 47 -1.80 5.68 -2.03
C LEU A 47 -0.94 6.31 -3.12
N LYS A 48 -0.15 7.32 -2.78
CA LYS A 48 0.73 8.00 -3.74
C LYS A 48 1.76 7.05 -4.32
N LEU A 49 2.43 6.28 -3.48
CA LEU A 49 3.45 5.33 -3.92
C LEU A 49 2.87 4.18 -4.72
N TYR A 50 1.70 3.68 -4.33
CA TYR A 50 1.00 2.64 -5.07
C TYR A 50 0.72 3.10 -6.51
N TRP A 51 0.22 4.31 -6.69
CA TRP A 51 -0.07 4.82 -8.04
C TRP A 51 1.20 5.09 -8.84
N LEU A 52 2.28 5.55 -8.21
CA LEU A 52 3.55 5.71 -8.89
C LEU A 52 4.11 4.38 -9.38
N GLU A 53 4.04 3.35 -8.54
CA GLU A 53 4.45 2.00 -8.93
C GLU A 53 3.62 1.46 -10.09
N LYS A 54 2.31 1.63 -9.99
CA LYS A 54 1.36 1.09 -10.96
C LYS A 54 1.48 1.75 -12.33
N SER A 55 1.73 3.06 -12.35
CA SER A 55 1.88 3.82 -13.59
C SER A 55 3.29 3.75 -14.18
N GLY A 56 4.25 3.15 -13.45
CA GLY A 56 5.63 3.06 -13.89
C GLY A 56 6.39 4.37 -13.81
N GLU A 57 5.87 5.35 -13.08
CA GLU A 57 6.55 6.63 -12.90
C GLU A 57 7.72 6.50 -11.93
N SER A 58 8.69 7.40 -12.07
CA SER A 58 9.84 7.46 -11.19
C SER A 58 9.43 7.82 -9.77
N ILE A 59 9.92 7.06 -8.80
CA ILE A 59 9.65 7.31 -7.38
C ILE A 59 10.81 8.14 -6.82
N PRO A 60 10.54 9.36 -6.31
CA PRO A 60 11.60 10.19 -5.75
C PRO A 60 12.31 9.51 -4.58
N ALA A 61 13.61 9.70 -4.49
CA ALA A 61 14.39 9.22 -3.36
C ALA A 61 14.02 10.01 -2.10
N ALA A 62 13.98 9.32 -0.95
CA ALA A 62 13.70 9.97 0.31
C ALA A 62 14.90 10.80 0.77
N SER A 63 14.66 12.05 1.16
CA SER A 63 15.67 12.90 1.82
C SER A 63 15.92 12.38 3.24
N ARG A 64 17.10 12.67 3.76
CA ARG A 64 17.39 12.35 5.16
C ARG A 64 16.50 13.24 6.05
N PRO A 65 15.92 12.68 7.12
CA PRO A 65 15.04 13.48 8.00
C PRO A 65 15.69 14.76 8.52
N GLN A 66 16.98 14.72 8.84
CA GLN A 66 17.70 15.87 9.35
C GLN A 66 17.92 16.98 8.33
N ASP A 67 17.74 16.70 7.03
CA ASP A 67 17.91 17.69 5.97
C ASP A 67 16.61 18.44 5.66
N ILE A 68 15.49 18.04 6.26
CA ILE A 68 14.19 18.69 6.04
C ILE A 68 14.15 19.96 6.91
N ILE A 69 13.96 21.10 6.26
CA ILE A 69 13.89 22.40 6.93
C ILE A 69 12.45 22.70 7.31
N ILE A 70 12.23 23.03 8.58
CA ILE A 70 10.89 23.32 9.10
C ILE A 70 10.90 24.63 9.92
N SER A 71 9.69 25.21 10.08
CA SER A 71 9.47 26.34 10.96
C SER A 71 9.37 25.89 12.42
N SER A 72 9.43 26.85 13.36
CA SER A 72 9.44 26.54 14.80
C SER A 72 8.14 25.88 15.30
N ASP A 73 7.01 26.09 14.61
CA ASP A 73 5.72 25.52 14.97
C ASP A 73 5.46 24.16 14.31
N GLN A 74 6.32 23.75 13.40
CA GLN A 74 6.20 22.47 12.71
C GLN A 74 7.03 21.38 13.38
N PHE A 75 6.65 20.14 13.15
CA PHE A 75 7.47 19.00 13.51
C PHE A 75 7.47 17.96 12.41
N THR A 76 8.41 17.04 12.45
CA THR A 76 8.52 15.97 11.45
C THR A 76 8.36 14.62 12.10
N SER A 77 7.92 13.67 11.30
CA SER A 77 7.91 12.25 11.66
C SER A 77 8.21 11.45 10.42
N VAL A 78 8.96 10.38 10.56
CA VAL A 78 9.19 9.44 9.47
C VAL A 78 7.99 8.50 9.40
N ILE A 79 7.39 8.43 8.23
CA ILE A 79 6.24 7.55 7.98
C ILE A 79 6.72 6.40 7.11
N SER A 80 6.48 5.18 7.56
CA SER A 80 6.83 3.99 6.78
C SER A 80 5.59 3.26 6.31
N VAL A 81 5.64 2.73 5.10
CA VAL A 81 4.53 2.00 4.50
C VAL A 81 5.07 0.82 3.69
N ASP A 82 4.20 -0.17 3.50
CA ASP A 82 4.46 -1.30 2.61
C ASP A 82 3.37 -1.31 1.54
N THR A 83 3.74 -0.95 0.32
CA THR A 83 2.79 -0.90 -0.80
C THR A 83 2.26 -2.27 -1.18
N GLU A 84 2.98 -3.35 -0.86
CA GLU A 84 2.51 -4.71 -1.13
C GLU A 84 1.26 -5.03 -0.31
N LEU A 85 1.24 -4.64 0.97
CA LEU A 85 0.06 -4.83 1.82
C LEU A 85 -1.13 -4.01 1.31
N TYR A 86 -0.87 -2.78 0.91
CA TYR A 86 -1.90 -1.91 0.33
C TYR A 86 -2.45 -2.50 -0.97
N ARG A 87 -1.57 -3.02 -1.82
CA ARG A 87 -1.94 -3.63 -3.09
C ARG A 87 -2.85 -4.84 -2.89
N ARG A 88 -2.53 -5.71 -1.94
CA ARG A 88 -3.37 -6.86 -1.60
C ARG A 88 -4.76 -6.44 -1.15
N PHE A 89 -4.82 -5.42 -0.30
CA PHE A 89 -6.09 -4.90 0.20
C PHE A 89 -6.91 -4.26 -0.92
N TYR A 90 -6.28 -3.42 -1.74
CA TYR A 90 -6.96 -2.65 -2.77
C TYR A 90 -7.34 -3.49 -3.99
N GLU A 91 -6.52 -4.46 -4.35
CA GLU A 91 -6.71 -5.32 -5.52
C GLU A 91 -7.29 -6.69 -5.16
N ASN A 92 -7.98 -6.79 -4.03
CA ASN A 92 -8.51 -8.06 -3.51
C ASN A 92 -9.82 -8.49 -4.17
N LYS A 93 -10.04 -8.14 -5.42
CA LYS A 93 -11.21 -8.65 -6.15
C LYS A 93 -10.81 -9.82 -7.02
N SER A 94 -11.72 -10.81 -7.11
CA SER A 94 -11.47 -12.02 -7.89
C SER A 94 -11.49 -11.74 -9.39
N VAL A 95 -10.65 -12.46 -10.10
CA VAL A 95 -10.57 -12.44 -11.56
C VAL A 95 -10.87 -13.84 -12.07
N LYS A 96 -11.72 -13.94 -13.09
CA LYS A 96 -11.99 -15.24 -13.72
C LYS A 96 -10.80 -15.66 -14.59
N LYS A 97 -10.44 -16.94 -14.49
CA LYS A 97 -9.36 -17.53 -15.26
C LYS A 97 -9.90 -18.76 -15.98
N THR A 98 -9.78 -18.79 -17.29
CA THR A 98 -10.17 -19.96 -18.08
C THR A 98 -8.94 -20.82 -18.31
N LEU A 99 -8.98 -22.07 -17.83
CA LEU A 99 -7.86 -22.98 -17.86
C LEU A 99 -8.27 -24.29 -18.55
N THR A 100 -7.27 -24.97 -19.09
CA THR A 100 -7.47 -26.25 -19.79
C THR A 100 -6.77 -27.35 -19.01
N ILE A 101 -7.49 -28.41 -18.71
CA ILE A 101 -6.93 -29.63 -18.10
C ILE A 101 -7.43 -30.85 -18.86
N PRO A 102 -6.74 -32.00 -18.77
CA PRO A 102 -7.21 -33.22 -19.40
C PRO A 102 -8.62 -33.62 -18.95
N MET A 103 -9.42 -34.14 -19.87
CA MET A 103 -10.80 -34.53 -19.57
C MET A 103 -10.87 -35.53 -18.39
N TRP A 104 -10.01 -36.54 -18.40
CA TRP A 104 -10.03 -37.57 -17.35
C TRP A 104 -9.76 -36.97 -15.96
N LEU A 105 -8.85 -35.99 -15.89
CA LEU A 105 -8.54 -35.33 -14.63
C LEU A 105 -9.70 -34.46 -14.15
N ASN A 106 -10.34 -33.77 -15.06
CA ASN A 106 -11.54 -32.98 -14.77
C ASN A 106 -12.66 -33.86 -14.22
N GLU A 107 -12.95 -34.98 -14.88
CA GLU A 107 -13.98 -35.91 -14.44
C GLU A 107 -13.71 -36.46 -13.04
N ARG A 108 -12.48 -36.80 -12.75
CA ARG A 108 -12.09 -37.32 -11.45
C ARG A 108 -12.22 -36.25 -10.37
N ALA A 109 -11.78 -35.05 -10.65
CA ALA A 109 -11.86 -33.95 -9.71
C ALA A 109 -13.32 -33.57 -9.41
N GLU A 110 -14.16 -33.53 -10.42
CA GLU A 110 -15.59 -33.25 -10.25
C GLU A 110 -16.28 -34.34 -9.41
N ARG A 111 -15.91 -35.59 -9.64
CA ARG A 111 -16.44 -36.73 -8.89
C ARG A 111 -16.12 -36.62 -7.39
N GLU A 112 -14.98 -36.06 -7.05
CA GLU A 112 -14.56 -35.87 -5.68
C GLU A 112 -14.94 -34.50 -5.11
N ASN A 113 -15.74 -33.72 -5.84
CA ASN A 113 -16.20 -32.39 -5.43
C ASN A 113 -15.06 -31.41 -5.11
N VAL A 114 -14.03 -31.42 -5.95
CA VAL A 114 -12.88 -30.55 -5.75
C VAL A 114 -13.25 -29.08 -5.99
N ASN A 115 -12.83 -28.19 -5.08
CA ASN A 115 -12.95 -26.77 -5.27
C ASN A 115 -11.76 -26.29 -6.13
N PHE A 116 -11.97 -26.20 -7.43
CA PHE A 116 -10.91 -25.85 -8.39
C PHE A 116 -10.27 -24.48 -8.08
N SER A 117 -11.10 -23.49 -7.79
CA SER A 117 -10.59 -22.14 -7.45
C SER A 117 -9.71 -22.16 -6.22
N GLY A 118 -10.14 -22.86 -5.18
CA GLY A 118 -9.37 -22.97 -3.94
C GLY A 118 -8.04 -23.69 -4.14
N VAL A 119 -8.07 -24.78 -4.89
CA VAL A 119 -6.85 -25.56 -5.18
C VAL A 119 -5.87 -24.72 -5.97
N LEU A 120 -6.34 -24.02 -7.01
CA LEU A 120 -5.49 -23.14 -7.81
C LEU A 120 -4.87 -22.04 -6.99
N GLN A 121 -5.66 -21.36 -6.15
CA GLN A 121 -5.17 -20.29 -5.29
C GLN A 121 -4.10 -20.80 -4.32
N SER A 122 -4.34 -21.93 -3.69
CA SER A 122 -3.38 -22.55 -2.75
C SER A 122 -2.08 -22.91 -3.44
N ALA A 123 -2.16 -23.49 -4.64
CA ALA A 123 -0.98 -23.87 -5.40
C ALA A 123 -0.17 -22.66 -5.83
N LEU A 124 -0.83 -21.58 -6.26
CA LEU A 124 -0.14 -20.35 -6.65
C LEU A 124 0.53 -19.67 -5.47
N LYS A 125 -0.14 -19.62 -4.31
CA LYS A 125 0.44 -19.05 -3.10
C LYS A 125 1.68 -19.80 -2.67
N GLU A 126 1.63 -21.13 -2.71
CA GLU A 126 2.77 -21.96 -2.38
C GLU A 126 3.94 -21.76 -3.36
N LEU A 127 3.65 -21.77 -4.65
CA LEU A 127 4.65 -21.58 -5.70
C LEU A 127 5.35 -20.22 -5.58
N LEU A 128 4.59 -19.17 -5.28
CA LEU A 128 5.07 -17.79 -5.19
C LEU A 128 5.58 -17.42 -3.79
N HIS A 129 5.48 -18.33 -2.83
CA HIS A 129 5.85 -18.10 -1.42
C HIS A 129 5.09 -16.91 -0.82
N VAL A 130 3.79 -16.82 -1.10
CA VAL A 130 2.92 -15.75 -0.63
C VAL A 130 1.95 -16.31 0.40
N GLN A 131 1.73 -15.58 1.49
CA GLN A 131 0.73 -15.90 2.50
C GLN A 131 -0.37 -14.82 2.50
N ASP A 132 -1.54 -15.22 2.97
CA ASP A 132 -2.68 -14.29 3.11
C ASP A 132 -2.45 -13.25 4.18
#